data_43e1f94d0864308cfbc61ec8fe037395
#
_entry.id   43e1f94d0864308cfbc61ec8fe037395
#
_cell.length_a   1.000
_cell.length_b   1.000
_cell.length_c   1.000
_cell.angle_alpha   90.00
_cell.angle_beta   90.00
_cell.angle_gamma   90.00
#
_symmetry.space_group_name_H-M   'P 1'
#
loop_
_entity.id
_entity.type
_entity.pdbx_description
1 polymer ?
#
loop_
_entity_poly.entity_id
_entity_poly.type
_entity_poly.pdbx_seq_one_letter_code
_entity_poly.pdbx_strand_id
1 'polypeptide(L)'
;MYVEMRDICKNYGNFRASDHVSFGIEKGKLVALLGPSGSGKTTLLRMIAGLETPNSGDIYIDGQRVNDVPAAKRGIGFVFQNYALFRYMTVYDNVAFGLELAKVPKKEIKKRVTELLELTGLSGMEKRYPNQLSGGQRQRGAF
;
A
#
# COMPACT_ATOMS: atom_id res chain seq x y z
N MET A 1 -18.64 -6.54 -5.35
CA MET A 1 -17.16 -6.40 -5.39
C MET A 1 -16.70 -5.43 -4.31
N TYR A 2 -15.55 -5.66 -3.67
CA TYR A 2 -15.01 -4.71 -2.69
C TYR A 2 -14.13 -3.66 -3.36
N VAL A 3 -13.23 -4.08 -4.27
CA VAL A 3 -12.53 -3.17 -5.18
C VAL A 3 -13.02 -3.48 -6.58
N GLU A 4 -13.32 -2.46 -7.37
CA GLU A 4 -13.75 -2.62 -8.75
C GLU A 4 -13.12 -1.55 -9.63
N MET A 5 -12.57 -1.97 -10.74
CA MET A 5 -12.09 -1.11 -11.82
C MET A 5 -12.97 -1.32 -13.04
N ARG A 6 -13.47 -0.22 -13.62
CA ARG A 6 -14.35 -0.26 -14.78
C ARG A 6 -13.77 0.59 -15.90
N ASP A 7 -13.43 -0.06 -16.99
CA ASP A 7 -13.01 0.56 -18.24
C ASP A 7 -11.83 1.52 -18.08
N ILE A 8 -10.84 1.13 -17.29
CA ILE A 8 -9.70 1.98 -16.94
C ILE A 8 -8.73 2.09 -18.10
N CYS A 9 -8.49 3.33 -18.52
CA CYS A 9 -7.40 3.69 -19.41
C CYS A 9 -6.38 4.59 -18.72
N LYS A 10 -5.09 4.35 -18.99
CA LYS A 10 -3.99 5.18 -18.51
C LYS A 10 -2.89 5.26 -19.55
N ASN A 11 -2.56 6.50 -19.94
CA ASN A 11 -1.48 6.81 -20.86
C ASN A 11 -0.43 7.69 -20.18
N TYR A 12 0.83 7.49 -20.54
CA TYR A 12 1.96 8.35 -20.25
C TYR A 12 2.56 8.83 -21.59
N GLY A 13 2.17 10.02 -22.04
CA GLY A 13 2.45 10.45 -23.40
C GLY A 13 1.95 9.43 -24.42
N ASN A 14 2.85 8.89 -25.23
CA ASN A 14 2.52 7.87 -26.24
C ASN A 14 2.49 6.42 -25.70
N PHE A 15 2.85 6.21 -24.45
CA PHE A 15 2.84 4.89 -23.84
C PHE A 15 1.50 4.61 -23.14
N ARG A 16 0.80 3.58 -23.60
CA ARG A 16 -0.44 3.11 -23.00
C ARG A 16 -0.14 2.08 -21.90
N ALA A 17 -0.28 2.50 -20.65
CA ALA A 17 -0.02 1.64 -19.48
C ALA A 17 -1.23 0.77 -19.12
N SER A 18 -2.45 1.21 -19.39
CA SER A 18 -3.69 0.45 -19.21
C SER A 18 -4.65 0.80 -20.35
N ASP A 19 -5.31 -0.22 -20.89
CA ASP A 19 -6.22 -0.11 -22.04
C ASP A 19 -7.50 -0.86 -21.74
N HIS A 20 -8.59 -0.13 -21.46
CA HIS A 20 -9.92 -0.66 -21.14
C HIS A 20 -9.93 -1.79 -20.10
N VAL A 21 -9.14 -1.63 -19.03
CA VAL A 21 -8.99 -2.66 -18.00
C VAL A 21 -10.19 -2.65 -17.06
N SER A 22 -10.83 -3.80 -16.92
CA SER A 22 -11.95 -4.00 -15.99
C SER A 22 -11.75 -5.28 -15.19
N PHE A 23 -11.85 -5.18 -13.87
CA PHE A 23 -11.87 -6.36 -12.98
C PHE A 23 -12.43 -5.97 -11.61
N GLY A 24 -12.77 -6.99 -10.82
CA GLY A 24 -13.24 -6.79 -9.45
C GLY A 24 -12.61 -7.77 -8.48
N ILE A 25 -12.47 -7.33 -7.25
CA ILE A 25 -11.93 -8.09 -6.12
C ILE A 25 -12.97 -8.14 -5.02
N GLU A 26 -13.31 -9.33 -4.55
CA GLU A 26 -14.20 -9.52 -3.42
C GLU A 26 -13.48 -9.22 -2.10
N LYS A 27 -14.24 -8.84 -1.09
CA LYS A 27 -13.71 -8.60 0.26
C LYS A 27 -13.05 -9.87 0.83
N GLY A 28 -11.87 -9.72 1.43
CA GLY A 28 -11.15 -10.83 2.06
C GLY A 28 -10.40 -11.75 1.10
N LYS A 29 -10.37 -11.44 -0.20
CA LYS A 29 -9.62 -12.24 -1.18
C LYS A 29 -8.20 -11.70 -1.38
N LEU A 30 -7.25 -12.61 -1.55
CA LEU A 30 -5.90 -12.31 -2.02
C LEU A 30 -5.87 -12.49 -3.54
N VAL A 31 -5.48 -11.44 -4.24
CA VAL A 31 -5.39 -11.43 -5.71
C VAL A 31 -3.98 -11.05 -6.14
N ALA A 32 -3.42 -11.79 -7.09
CA ALA A 32 -2.13 -11.51 -7.69
C ALA A 32 -2.30 -11.00 -9.12
N LEU A 33 -1.65 -9.88 -9.45
CA LEU A 33 -1.51 -9.38 -10.82
C LEU A 33 -0.23 -9.95 -11.42
N LEU A 34 -0.37 -10.79 -12.44
CA LEU A 34 0.76 -11.43 -13.12
C LEU A 34 0.97 -10.80 -14.50
N GLY A 35 2.22 -10.74 -14.91
CA GLY A 35 2.59 -10.23 -16.23
C GLY A 35 4.05 -9.76 -16.27
N PRO A 36 4.62 -9.51 -17.47
CA PRO A 36 6.00 -9.07 -17.64
C PRO A 36 6.23 -7.68 -17.02
N SER A 37 7.51 -7.32 -16.86
CA SER A 37 7.88 -5.96 -16.46
C SER A 37 7.33 -4.94 -17.47
N GLY A 38 6.82 -3.81 -16.99
CA GLY A 38 6.23 -2.77 -17.86
C GLY A 38 4.78 -3.03 -18.31
N SER A 39 4.13 -4.11 -17.88
CA SER A 39 2.73 -4.41 -18.26
C SER A 39 1.66 -3.62 -17.50
N GLY A 40 2.03 -2.56 -16.77
CA GLY A 40 1.06 -1.68 -16.11
C GLY A 40 0.58 -2.12 -14.71
N LYS A 41 1.04 -3.25 -14.15
CA LYS A 41 0.60 -3.75 -12.84
C LYS A 41 0.75 -2.73 -11.72
N THR A 42 1.92 -2.14 -11.60
CA THR A 42 2.19 -1.11 -10.57
C THR A 42 1.33 0.13 -10.79
N THR A 43 1.06 0.50 -12.04
CA THR A 43 0.16 1.61 -12.40
C THR A 43 -1.27 1.34 -11.93
N LEU A 44 -1.78 0.12 -12.14
CA LEU A 44 -3.10 -0.29 -11.65
C LEU A 44 -3.18 -0.20 -10.12
N LEU A 45 -2.20 -0.75 -9.40
CA LEU A 45 -2.14 -0.66 -7.94
C LEU A 45 -2.08 0.79 -7.44
N ARG A 46 -1.29 1.64 -8.10
CA ARG A 46 -1.20 3.07 -7.76
C ARG A 46 -2.53 3.80 -7.99
N MET A 47 -3.26 3.47 -9.05
CA MET A 47 -4.57 4.06 -9.33
C MET A 47 -5.59 3.63 -8.26
N ILE A 48 -5.60 2.37 -7.84
CA ILE A 48 -6.45 1.90 -6.73
C ILE A 48 -6.11 2.66 -5.44
N ALA A 49 -4.82 2.83 -5.13
CA ALA A 49 -4.37 3.53 -3.93
C ALA A 49 -4.57 5.06 -3.98
N GLY A 50 -4.90 5.64 -5.13
CA GLY A 50 -5.05 7.09 -5.29
C GLY A 50 -3.72 7.84 -5.42
N LEU A 51 -2.64 7.13 -5.74
CA LEU A 51 -1.32 7.70 -6.03
C LEU A 51 -1.15 8.04 -7.50
N GLU A 52 -2.09 7.64 -8.33
CA GLU A 52 -2.15 7.89 -9.76
C GLU A 52 -3.61 8.06 -10.18
N THR A 53 -3.88 8.89 -11.18
CA THR A 53 -5.23 9.12 -11.70
C THR A 53 -5.38 8.46 -13.07
N PRO A 54 -6.44 7.68 -13.34
CA PRO A 54 -6.73 7.18 -14.67
C PRO A 54 -7.08 8.33 -15.64
N ASN A 55 -6.84 8.13 -16.93
CA ASN A 55 -7.31 9.07 -17.96
C ASN A 55 -8.82 8.93 -18.20
N SER A 56 -9.34 7.70 -18.09
CA SER A 56 -10.77 7.41 -18.16
C SER A 56 -11.10 6.15 -17.37
N GLY A 57 -12.39 5.90 -17.14
CA GLY A 57 -12.91 4.81 -16.36
C GLY A 57 -13.08 5.13 -14.88
N ASP A 58 -13.67 4.23 -14.14
CA ASP A 58 -14.06 4.43 -12.75
C ASP A 58 -13.48 3.38 -11.82
N ILE A 59 -13.07 3.82 -10.63
CA ILE A 59 -12.56 2.98 -9.54
C ILE A 59 -13.53 3.08 -8.37
N TYR A 60 -13.96 1.92 -7.89
CA TYR A 60 -14.84 1.80 -6.72
C TYR A 60 -14.15 1.03 -5.61
N ILE A 61 -14.36 1.47 -4.36
CA ILE A 61 -13.95 0.76 -3.15
C ILE A 61 -15.17 0.73 -2.23
N ASP A 62 -15.56 -0.47 -1.84
CA ASP A 62 -16.75 -0.73 -1.01
C ASP A 62 -18.03 -0.03 -1.55
N GLY A 63 -18.20 -0.10 -2.87
CA GLY A 63 -19.33 0.51 -3.59
C GLY A 63 -19.22 2.03 -3.81
N GLN A 64 -18.23 2.70 -3.24
CA GLN A 64 -18.02 4.14 -3.42
C GLN A 64 -17.04 4.41 -4.56
N ARG A 65 -17.39 5.31 -5.49
CA ARG A 65 -16.47 5.81 -6.51
C ARG A 65 -15.38 6.66 -5.86
N VAL A 66 -14.11 6.34 -6.13
CA VAL A 66 -12.96 6.95 -5.44
C VAL A 66 -11.99 7.72 -6.34
N ASN A 67 -12.32 7.93 -7.61
CA ASN A 67 -11.43 8.66 -8.54
C ASN A 67 -10.95 10.00 -7.98
N ASP A 68 -11.85 10.75 -7.35
CA ASP A 68 -11.61 12.09 -6.83
C ASP A 68 -11.28 12.09 -5.31
N VAL A 69 -11.16 10.91 -4.70
CA VAL A 69 -10.83 10.75 -3.28
C VAL A 69 -9.31 10.68 -3.11
N PRO A 70 -8.69 11.56 -2.33
CA PRO A 70 -7.25 11.52 -2.06
C PRO A 70 -6.82 10.19 -1.43
N ALA A 71 -5.60 9.72 -1.72
CA ALA A 71 -5.05 8.46 -1.21
C ALA A 71 -5.21 8.32 0.31
N ALA A 72 -4.91 9.37 1.07
CA ALA A 72 -5.03 9.38 2.55
C ALA A 72 -6.46 9.13 3.07
N LYS A 73 -7.48 9.32 2.24
CA LYS A 73 -8.90 9.14 2.60
C LYS A 73 -9.51 7.84 2.05
N ARG A 74 -8.75 7.05 1.29
CA ARG A 74 -9.25 5.78 0.71
C ARG A 74 -9.23 4.60 1.69
N GLY A 75 -8.54 4.73 2.83
CA GLY A 75 -8.43 3.65 3.82
C GLY A 75 -7.63 2.44 3.32
N ILE A 76 -6.65 2.66 2.43
CA ILE A 76 -5.81 1.63 1.83
C ILE A 76 -4.40 1.72 2.40
N GLY A 77 -3.82 0.58 2.81
CA GLY A 77 -2.38 0.42 3.00
C GLY A 77 -1.70 0.13 1.66
N PHE A 78 -0.56 0.77 1.40
CA PHE A 78 0.22 0.55 0.19
C PHE A 78 1.69 0.27 0.53
N VAL A 79 2.19 -0.89 0.11
CA VAL A 79 3.61 -1.25 0.26
C VAL A 79 4.32 -1.01 -1.05
N PHE A 80 5.28 -0.08 -1.04
CA PHE A 80 6.08 0.24 -2.22
C PHE A 80 7.10 -0.86 -2.52
N GLN A 81 7.49 -0.99 -3.79
CA GLN A 81 8.50 -1.97 -4.23
C GLN A 81 9.87 -1.77 -3.56
N ASN A 82 10.21 -0.54 -3.19
CA ASN A 82 11.42 -0.17 -2.45
C ASN A 82 11.18 -0.09 -0.94
N TYR A 83 10.02 -0.58 -0.46
CA TYR A 83 9.54 -0.61 0.92
C TYR A 83 9.23 0.77 1.51
N ALA A 84 9.83 1.86 1.04
CA ALA A 84 9.61 3.25 1.44
C ALA A 84 9.62 3.51 2.95
N LEU A 85 10.45 2.79 3.72
CA LEU A 85 10.63 3.04 5.14
C LEU A 85 11.24 4.43 5.38
N PHE A 86 10.79 5.10 6.42
CA PHE A 86 11.35 6.38 6.86
C PHE A 86 12.75 6.18 7.42
N ARG A 87 13.76 6.63 6.69
CA ARG A 87 15.19 6.34 6.96
C ARG A 87 15.69 6.86 8.30
N TYR A 88 15.10 7.93 8.80
CA TYR A 88 15.49 8.61 10.04
C TYR A 88 14.63 8.22 11.24
N MET A 89 13.75 7.24 11.06
CA MET A 89 12.91 6.69 12.11
C MET A 89 13.36 5.27 12.42
N THR A 90 13.22 4.86 13.69
CA THR A 90 13.51 3.49 14.10
C THR A 90 12.49 2.52 13.49
N VAL A 91 12.75 1.22 13.61
CA VAL A 91 11.78 0.18 13.23
C VAL A 91 10.48 0.36 14.01
N TYR A 92 10.58 0.60 15.32
CA TYR A 92 9.41 0.89 16.15
C TYR A 92 8.60 2.06 15.62
N ASP A 93 9.25 3.19 15.36
CA ASP A 93 8.58 4.41 14.90
C ASP A 93 7.96 4.25 13.50
N ASN A 94 8.62 3.50 12.61
CA ASN A 94 8.04 3.18 11.29
C ASN A 94 6.74 2.38 11.43
N VAL A 95 6.71 1.36 12.28
CA VAL A 95 5.52 0.53 12.51
C VAL A 95 4.44 1.31 13.26
N ALA A 96 4.82 2.15 14.22
CA ALA A 96 3.89 2.96 15.01
C ALA A 96 3.26 4.11 14.22
N PHE A 97 3.89 4.57 13.14
CA PHE A 97 3.55 5.80 12.44
C PHE A 97 2.06 5.92 12.08
N GLY A 98 1.48 4.88 11.49
CA GLY A 98 0.06 4.88 11.13
C GLY A 98 -0.88 4.98 12.34
N LEU A 99 -0.52 4.32 13.44
CA LEU A 99 -1.30 4.37 14.70
C LEU A 99 -1.19 5.74 15.39
N GLU A 100 -0.02 6.38 15.30
CA GLU A 100 0.18 7.74 15.82
C GLU A 100 -0.64 8.77 15.03
N LEU A 101 -0.65 8.67 13.69
CA LEU A 101 -1.52 9.51 12.84
C LEU A 101 -3.00 9.31 13.17
N ALA A 102 -3.42 8.10 13.48
CA ALA A 102 -4.77 7.77 13.91
C ALA A 102 -5.06 8.19 15.36
N LYS A 103 -4.09 8.81 16.07
CA LYS A 103 -4.21 9.27 17.46
C LYS A 103 -4.56 8.16 18.46
N VAL A 104 -4.10 6.94 18.20
CA VAL A 104 -4.25 5.81 19.12
C VAL A 104 -3.46 6.08 20.42
N PRO A 105 -3.97 5.71 21.61
CA PRO A 105 -3.26 5.89 22.87
C PRO A 105 -1.90 5.19 22.89
N LYS A 106 -0.87 5.84 23.43
CA LYS A 106 0.52 5.32 23.46
C LYS A 106 0.65 3.90 24.02
N LYS A 107 -0.13 3.57 25.06
CA LYS A 107 -0.13 2.21 25.67
C LYS A 107 -0.59 1.16 24.68
N GLU A 108 -1.61 1.48 23.89
CA GLU A 108 -2.16 0.59 22.86
C GLU A 108 -1.21 0.47 21.67
N ILE A 109 -0.61 1.59 21.21
CA ILE A 109 0.43 1.59 20.18
C ILE A 109 1.56 0.65 20.58
N LYS A 110 2.10 0.79 21.81
CA LYS A 110 3.19 -0.07 22.28
C LYS A 110 2.82 -1.55 22.23
N LYS A 111 1.64 -1.90 22.73
CA LYS A 111 1.13 -3.28 22.67
C LYS A 111 1.06 -3.78 21.22
N ARG A 112 0.41 -3.03 20.33
CA ARG A 112 0.19 -3.42 18.95
C ARG A 112 1.48 -3.54 18.16
N VAL A 113 2.41 -2.59 18.33
CA VAL A 113 3.73 -2.64 17.67
C VAL A 113 4.52 -3.85 18.12
N THR A 114 4.53 -4.16 19.42
CA THR A 114 5.21 -5.35 19.95
C THR A 114 4.65 -6.64 19.32
N GLU A 115 3.34 -6.79 19.26
CA GLU A 115 2.67 -7.94 18.61
C GLU A 115 3.04 -8.05 17.12
N LEU A 116 3.06 -6.94 16.40
CA LEU A 116 3.40 -6.92 14.97
C LEU A 116 4.87 -7.26 14.72
N LEU A 117 5.78 -6.75 15.54
CA LEU A 117 7.21 -7.07 15.43
C LEU A 117 7.49 -8.55 15.76
N GLU A 118 6.78 -9.12 16.71
CA GLU A 118 6.84 -10.55 16.99
C GLU A 118 6.31 -11.37 15.79
N LEU A 119 5.13 -11.02 15.27
CA LEU A 119 4.52 -11.69 14.13
C LEU A 119 5.41 -11.66 12.87
N THR A 120 6.15 -10.57 12.66
CA THR A 120 7.02 -10.39 11.49
C THR A 120 8.47 -10.86 11.75
N GLY A 121 8.79 -11.39 12.94
CA GLY A 121 10.14 -11.84 13.30
C GLY A 121 11.15 -10.70 13.40
N LEU A 122 10.72 -9.53 13.86
CA LEU A 122 11.55 -8.34 14.06
C LEU A 122 11.73 -7.97 15.55
N SER A 123 11.31 -8.83 16.46
CA SER A 123 11.53 -8.65 17.91
C SER A 123 13.01 -8.43 18.21
N GLY A 124 13.31 -7.46 19.07
CA GLY A 124 14.69 -7.07 19.42
C GLY A 124 15.32 -6.08 18.44
N MET A 125 14.61 -5.68 17.37
CA MET A 125 15.08 -4.72 16.36
C MET A 125 14.40 -3.35 16.47
N GLU A 126 13.62 -3.12 17.51
CA GLU A 126 12.78 -1.93 17.70
C GLU A 126 13.56 -0.62 17.57
N LYS A 127 14.78 -0.60 18.10
CA LYS A 127 15.66 0.58 18.12
C LYS A 127 16.58 0.71 16.90
N ARG A 128 16.55 -0.26 15.97
CA ARG A 128 17.36 -0.19 14.76
C ARG A 128 16.74 0.76 13.74
N TYR A 129 17.59 1.32 12.88
CA TYR A 129 17.17 2.10 11.71
C TYR A 129 17.12 1.23 10.46
N PRO A 130 16.38 1.62 9.42
CA PRO A 130 16.25 0.84 8.18
C PRO A 130 17.58 0.45 7.52
N ASN A 131 18.62 1.28 7.60
CA ASN A 131 19.95 0.99 7.07
C ASN A 131 20.70 -0.11 7.85
N GLN A 132 20.25 -0.45 9.04
CA GLN A 132 20.79 -1.52 9.89
C GLN A 132 20.07 -2.86 9.69
N LEU A 133 19.12 -2.93 8.75
CA LEU A 133 18.31 -4.10 8.46
C LEU A 133 18.75 -4.76 7.15
N SER A 134 18.63 -6.10 7.07
CA SER A 134 18.72 -6.82 5.80
C SER A 134 17.55 -6.47 4.86
N GLY A 135 17.65 -6.82 3.57
CA GLY A 135 16.57 -6.61 2.60
C GLY A 135 15.25 -7.24 3.04
N GLY A 136 15.27 -8.50 3.47
CA GLY A 136 14.07 -9.18 3.97
C GLY A 136 13.52 -8.59 5.27
N GLN A 137 14.38 -8.09 6.16
CA GLN A 137 13.94 -7.39 7.38
C GLN A 137 13.27 -6.06 7.04
N ARG A 138 13.81 -5.28 6.10
CA ARG A 138 13.16 -4.06 5.60
C ARG A 138 11.79 -4.35 4.98
N GLN A 139 11.71 -5.42 4.19
CA GLN A 139 10.44 -5.85 3.59
C GLN A 139 9.39 -6.13 4.66
N ARG A 140 9.74 -6.95 5.66
CA ARG A 140 8.81 -7.26 6.77
C ARG A 140 8.44 -6.07 7.63
N GLY A 141 9.33 -5.09 7.76
CA GLY A 141 9.06 -3.84 8.48
C GLY A 141 8.16 -2.87 7.73
N ALA A 142 7.92 -3.09 6.42
CA ALA A 142 7.07 -2.25 5.58
C ALA A 142 5.61 -2.76 5.51
N PHE A 143 5.32 -3.97 5.97
CA PHE A 143 3.95 -4.51 6.07
C PHE A 143 3.21 -3.96 7.28
#